data_da9e74ac79e9f27d4604ffa0caf04235
#
_entry.id   da9e74ac79e9f27d4604ffa0caf04235
#
_cell.length_a   1.000
_cell.length_b   1.000
_cell.length_c   1.000
_cell.angle_alpha   90.00
_cell.angle_beta   90.00
_cell.angle_gamma   90.00
#
_symmetry.space_group_name_H-M   'P 1'
#
loop_
_entity.id
_entity.type
_entity.pdbx_description
1 polymer ?
#
loop_
_entity_poly.entity_id
_entity_poly.type
_entity_poly.pdbx_seq_one_letter_code
_entity_poly.pdbx_strand_id
1 'polypeptide(L)'
;MASLKATRSDLRVIVTGSGDEETILKALVAGAKGYVDEAASPAEFVQAVRVVSQGSVWAPRHVFSTFIERVSSAPVCIFPADRASFTDREKEVLELLVAGRSNKEIGSPLGIGERTVKAHVAKLMRKVGVQNRIALSVHALTHSLVTAK
;
A
#
# COMPACT_ATOMS: atom_id res chain seq x y z
N MET A 1 6.17 12.62 -10.46
CA MET A 1 6.04 11.32 -9.74
C MET A 1 5.79 10.16 -10.70
N ALA A 2 4.85 10.27 -11.62
CA ALA A 2 4.60 9.19 -12.62
C ALA A 2 5.85 8.86 -13.47
N SER A 3 6.64 9.88 -13.84
CA SER A 3 7.86 9.71 -14.65
C SER A 3 8.99 8.94 -13.94
N LEU A 4 9.14 9.09 -12.62
CA LEU A 4 10.16 8.38 -11.83
C LEU A 4 9.85 6.88 -11.67
N LYS A 5 8.57 6.50 -11.58
CA LYS A 5 8.15 5.08 -11.50
C LYS A 5 8.24 4.34 -12.82
N ALA A 6 8.14 5.05 -13.95
CA ALA A 6 8.28 4.45 -15.26
C ALA A 6 9.72 3.92 -15.50
N THR A 7 10.72 4.52 -14.85
CA THR A 7 12.13 4.17 -15.04
C THR A 7 12.61 3.10 -14.03
N ARG A 8 12.04 3.04 -12.82
CA ARG A 8 12.42 2.06 -11.76
C ARG A 8 11.21 1.69 -10.91
N SER A 9 10.69 0.51 -11.12
CA SER A 9 9.51 -0.02 -10.40
C SER A 9 9.77 -0.35 -8.91
N ASP A 10 11.02 -0.37 -8.47
CA ASP A 10 11.46 -0.68 -7.11
C ASP A 10 11.65 0.56 -6.22
N LEU A 11 11.54 1.76 -6.79
CA LEU A 11 11.69 3.00 -6.04
C LEU A 11 10.57 3.18 -5.00
N ARG A 12 10.99 3.46 -3.78
CA ARG A 12 10.12 3.86 -2.68
C ARG A 12 10.32 5.34 -2.44
N VAL A 13 9.29 6.12 -2.72
CA VAL A 13 9.34 7.58 -2.63
C VAL A 13 8.71 8.01 -1.30
N ILE A 14 9.44 8.81 -0.53
CA ILE A 14 8.93 9.57 0.60
C ILE A 14 8.87 11.03 0.14
N VAL A 15 7.74 11.67 0.33
CA VAL A 15 7.55 13.09 0.06
C VAL A 15 7.70 13.86 1.38
N THR A 16 8.40 14.97 1.34
CA THR A 16 8.53 15.87 2.48
C THR A 16 7.96 17.24 2.13
N GLY A 17 7.35 17.90 3.08
CA GLY A 17 6.82 19.27 2.90
C GLY A 17 5.87 19.65 4.02
N SER A 18 5.48 20.93 4.05
CA SER A 18 4.40 21.46 4.88
C SER A 18 3.07 21.33 4.13
N GLY A 19 2.58 20.10 3.97
CA GLY A 19 1.37 19.85 3.18
C GLY A 19 0.12 19.74 4.03
N ASP A 20 -0.97 20.31 3.51
CA ASP A 20 -2.30 20.00 3.98
C ASP A 20 -2.69 18.55 3.65
N GLU A 21 -3.78 18.08 4.23
CA GLU A 21 -4.28 16.72 4.03
C GLU A 21 -4.48 16.36 2.55
N GLU A 22 -4.92 17.31 1.75
CA GLU A 22 -5.17 17.10 0.32
C GLU A 22 -3.87 16.88 -0.46
N THR A 23 -2.82 17.62 -0.12
CA THR A 23 -1.48 17.47 -0.71
C THR A 23 -0.89 16.11 -0.35
N ILE A 24 -1.02 15.70 0.92
CA ILE A 24 -0.58 14.38 1.38
C ILE A 24 -1.33 13.27 0.63
N LEU A 25 -2.64 13.38 0.50
CA LEU A 25 -3.46 12.42 -0.23
C LEU A 25 -3.06 12.33 -1.71
N LYS A 26 -2.85 13.47 -2.38
CA LYS A 26 -2.37 13.50 -3.77
C LYS A 26 -1.02 12.79 -3.92
N ALA A 27 -0.10 12.97 -2.97
CA ALA A 27 1.18 12.29 -2.98
C ALA A 27 1.04 10.77 -2.83
N LEU A 28 0.20 10.31 -1.89
CA LEU A 28 -0.05 8.88 -1.66
C LEU A 28 -0.76 8.23 -2.85
N VAL A 29 -1.77 8.89 -3.43
CA VAL A 29 -2.46 8.42 -4.64
C VAL A 29 -1.50 8.35 -5.83
N ALA A 30 -0.60 9.33 -5.98
CA ALA A 30 0.46 9.31 -6.99
C ALA A 30 1.50 8.20 -6.73
N GLY A 31 1.36 7.46 -5.61
CA GLY A 31 2.15 6.27 -5.29
C GLY A 31 3.36 6.53 -4.40
N ALA A 32 3.43 7.65 -3.69
CA ALA A 32 4.37 7.81 -2.60
C ALA A 32 4.15 6.70 -1.56
N LYS A 33 5.22 6.27 -0.92
CA LYS A 33 5.20 5.27 0.15
C LYS A 33 5.28 5.91 1.52
N GLY A 34 5.56 7.20 1.58
CA GLY A 34 5.56 7.95 2.81
C GLY A 34 5.38 9.44 2.58
N TYR A 35 4.87 10.09 3.60
CA TYR A 35 4.86 11.53 3.74
C TYR A 35 5.40 11.89 5.12
N VAL A 36 6.32 12.85 5.16
CA VAL A 36 6.91 13.37 6.40
C VAL A 36 6.79 14.88 6.36
N ASP A 37 6.27 15.46 7.43
CA ASP A 37 6.21 16.91 7.57
C ASP A 37 7.63 17.50 7.61
N GLU A 38 7.83 18.68 7.04
CA GLU A 38 9.15 19.32 7.05
C GLU A 38 9.57 19.76 8.46
N ALA A 39 8.60 19.97 9.36
CA ALA A 39 8.84 20.25 10.77
C ALA A 39 9.07 18.98 11.61
N ALA A 40 9.01 17.79 11.00
CA ALA A 40 9.21 16.54 11.70
C ALA A 40 10.63 16.43 12.25
N SER A 41 10.74 15.80 13.41
CA SER A 41 12.04 15.56 14.04
C SER A 41 12.91 14.61 13.19
N PRO A 42 14.24 14.68 13.30
CA PRO A 42 15.14 13.72 12.63
C PRO A 42 14.82 12.26 12.99
N ALA A 43 14.34 12.01 14.20
CA ALA A 43 13.96 10.67 14.65
C ALA A 43 12.74 10.14 13.88
N GLU A 44 11.72 10.97 13.64
CA GLU A 44 10.55 10.63 12.84
C GLU A 44 10.91 10.36 11.38
N PHE A 45 11.81 11.17 10.82
CA PHE A 45 12.29 10.96 9.45
C PHE A 45 12.98 9.59 9.31
N VAL A 46 13.89 9.26 10.24
CA VAL A 46 14.56 7.95 10.26
C VAL A 46 13.55 6.82 10.40
N GLN A 47 12.53 6.99 11.26
CA GLN A 47 11.49 6.00 11.44
C GLN A 47 10.66 5.83 10.16
N ALA A 48 10.28 6.91 9.50
CA ALA A 48 9.58 6.88 8.22
C ALA A 48 10.36 6.11 7.16
N VAL A 49 11.66 6.38 7.03
CA VAL A 49 12.56 5.66 6.10
C VAL A 49 12.59 4.18 6.45
N ARG A 50 12.71 3.82 7.71
CA ARG A 50 12.73 2.41 8.17
C ARG A 50 11.42 1.70 7.83
N VAL A 51 10.28 2.29 8.14
CA VAL A 51 8.94 1.73 7.85
C VAL A 51 8.74 1.56 6.34
N VAL A 52 9.08 2.59 5.57
CA VAL A 52 8.96 2.53 4.11
C VAL A 52 9.95 1.53 3.50
N SER A 53 11.14 1.38 4.06
CA SER A 53 12.12 0.37 3.62
C SER A 53 11.64 -1.06 3.87
N GLN A 54 10.75 -1.29 4.82
CA GLN A 54 10.12 -2.58 5.08
C GLN A 54 8.89 -2.86 4.19
N GLY A 55 8.52 -1.90 3.34
CA GLY A 55 7.39 -2.02 2.42
C GLY A 55 6.05 -1.55 2.98
N SER A 56 6.04 -0.99 4.18
CA SER A 56 4.87 -0.34 4.77
C SER A 56 4.74 1.10 4.29
N VAL A 57 3.67 1.78 4.67
CA VAL A 57 3.41 3.18 4.34
C VAL A 57 3.52 4.03 5.59
N TRP A 58 4.13 5.20 5.46
CA TRP A 58 4.24 6.19 6.52
C TRP A 58 3.44 7.44 6.17
N ALA A 59 2.39 7.73 6.93
CA ALA A 59 1.61 8.96 6.80
C ALA A 59 0.86 9.25 8.11
N PRO A 60 0.41 10.50 8.34
CA PRO A 60 -0.43 10.84 9.49
C PRO A 60 -1.71 10.01 9.52
N ARG A 61 -2.12 9.58 10.72
CA ARG A 61 -3.29 8.67 10.89
C ARG A 61 -4.59 9.23 10.30
N HIS A 62 -4.84 10.53 10.48
CA HIS A 62 -6.05 11.18 9.97
C HIS A 62 -6.15 11.11 8.44
N VAL A 63 -5.01 11.16 7.75
CA VAL A 63 -4.97 11.06 6.29
C VAL A 63 -5.38 9.68 5.80
N PHE A 64 -5.12 8.63 6.58
CA PHE A 64 -5.55 7.28 6.20
C PHE A 64 -7.07 7.13 6.16
N SER A 65 -7.80 7.71 7.11
CA SER A 65 -9.27 7.66 7.13
C SER A 65 -9.86 8.28 5.86
N THR A 66 -9.42 9.50 5.55
CA THR A 66 -9.87 10.21 4.33
C THR A 66 -9.41 9.50 3.04
N PHE A 67 -8.21 8.89 3.07
CA PHE A 67 -7.74 8.10 1.93
C PHE A 67 -8.63 6.88 1.68
N ILE A 68 -9.00 6.15 2.74
CA ILE A 68 -9.90 5.01 2.67
C ILE A 68 -11.26 5.44 2.13
N GLU A 69 -11.84 6.52 2.64
CA GLU A 69 -13.12 7.06 2.17
C GLU A 69 -13.08 7.43 0.69
N ARG A 70 -12.04 8.13 0.25
CA ARG A 70 -11.89 8.53 -1.17
C ARG A 70 -11.64 7.35 -2.10
N VAL A 71 -10.87 6.36 -1.66
CA VAL A 71 -10.64 5.14 -2.47
C VAL A 71 -11.90 4.27 -2.52
N SER A 72 -12.69 4.26 -1.44
CA SER A 72 -13.96 3.53 -1.40
C SER A 72 -15.07 4.23 -2.21
N SER A 73 -15.03 5.55 -2.33
CA SER A 73 -16.00 6.35 -3.09
C SER A 73 -15.59 6.64 -4.54
N ALA A 74 -14.31 6.48 -4.88
CA ALA A 74 -13.89 6.55 -6.27
C ALA A 74 -14.54 5.41 -7.06
N PRO A 75 -15.05 5.66 -8.29
CA PRO A 75 -15.44 4.57 -9.16
C PRO A 75 -14.18 3.73 -9.41
N VAL A 76 -14.00 2.71 -8.62
CA VAL A 76 -12.99 1.67 -8.88
C VAL A 76 -13.34 1.18 -10.28
N CYS A 77 -12.38 1.22 -11.20
CA CYS A 77 -12.54 0.47 -12.45
C CYS A 77 -12.85 -0.96 -12.02
N ILE A 78 -14.14 -1.27 -12.06
CA ILE A 78 -14.68 -2.56 -11.65
C ILE A 78 -14.23 -3.53 -12.74
N PHE A 79 -13.03 -4.07 -12.60
CA PHE A 79 -12.85 -5.41 -13.11
C PHE A 79 -13.71 -6.27 -12.19
N PRO A 80 -14.76 -6.93 -12.72
CA PRO A 80 -15.65 -7.71 -11.90
C PRO A 80 -14.81 -8.69 -11.06
N ALA A 81 -14.90 -8.57 -9.74
CA ALA A 81 -14.22 -9.45 -8.78
C ALA A 81 -14.56 -10.94 -9.03
N ASP A 82 -15.64 -11.19 -9.74
CA ASP A 82 -16.12 -12.51 -10.18
C ASP A 82 -15.17 -13.27 -11.11
N ARG A 83 -14.12 -12.65 -11.66
CA ARG A 83 -13.18 -13.34 -12.57
C ARG A 83 -11.75 -13.47 -12.06
N ALA A 84 -11.39 -12.86 -10.96
CA ALA A 84 -10.06 -13.03 -10.39
C ALA A 84 -10.06 -14.22 -9.41
N SER A 85 -9.93 -15.44 -9.94
CA SER A 85 -9.65 -16.58 -9.08
C SER A 85 -8.30 -16.38 -8.41
N PHE A 86 -8.30 -16.03 -7.12
CA PHE A 86 -7.07 -15.97 -6.33
C PHE A 86 -6.66 -17.39 -5.97
N THR A 87 -5.39 -17.70 -6.13
CA THR A 87 -4.82 -18.93 -5.58
C THR A 87 -4.83 -18.86 -4.06
N ASP A 88 -4.82 -20.01 -3.39
CA ASP A 88 -4.81 -20.03 -1.92
C ASP A 88 -3.63 -19.24 -1.36
N ARG A 89 -2.48 -19.31 -2.03
CA ARG A 89 -1.29 -18.52 -1.67
C ARG A 89 -1.49 -17.01 -1.83
N GLU A 90 -2.21 -16.58 -2.84
CA GLU A 90 -2.57 -15.18 -3.04
C GLU A 90 -3.53 -14.68 -1.96
N LYS A 91 -4.45 -15.52 -1.51
CA LYS A 91 -5.37 -15.22 -0.41
C LYS A 91 -4.63 -15.08 0.93
N GLU A 92 -3.76 -16.03 1.27
CA GLU A 92 -2.93 -15.96 2.48
C GLU A 92 -2.10 -14.67 2.55
N VAL A 93 -1.47 -14.29 1.44
CA VAL A 93 -0.72 -13.03 1.36
C VAL A 93 -1.64 -11.83 1.52
N LEU A 94 -2.82 -11.87 0.92
CA LEU A 94 -3.79 -10.77 0.96
C LEU A 94 -4.37 -10.58 2.38
N GLU A 95 -4.68 -11.66 3.10
CA GLU A 95 -5.15 -11.63 4.49
C GLU A 95 -4.14 -10.94 5.41
N LEU A 96 -2.89 -11.36 5.35
CA LEU A 96 -1.81 -10.77 6.15
C LEU A 96 -1.52 -9.31 5.76
N LEU A 97 -1.68 -8.99 4.48
CA LEU A 97 -1.54 -7.63 3.96
C LEU A 97 -2.64 -6.71 4.50
N VAL A 98 -3.89 -7.16 4.51
CA VAL A 98 -5.05 -6.43 5.07
C VAL A 98 -4.89 -6.24 6.58
N ALA A 99 -4.32 -7.22 7.28
CA ALA A 99 -3.95 -7.10 8.70
C ALA A 99 -2.79 -6.10 8.97
N GLY A 100 -2.32 -5.38 7.95
CA GLY A 100 -1.29 -4.34 8.07
C GLY A 100 0.14 -4.85 8.19
N ARG A 101 0.39 -6.15 7.98
CA ARG A 101 1.72 -6.76 8.12
C ARG A 101 2.69 -6.25 7.04
N SER A 102 3.93 -5.99 7.41
CA SER A 102 5.01 -5.71 6.45
C SER A 102 5.36 -6.95 5.62
N ASN A 103 6.08 -6.78 4.51
CA ASN A 103 6.46 -7.94 3.68
C ASN A 103 7.30 -8.98 4.44
N LYS A 104 8.14 -8.54 5.38
CA LYS A 104 8.92 -9.41 6.25
C LYS A 104 8.01 -10.22 7.18
N GLU A 105 7.03 -9.56 7.80
CA GLU A 105 6.05 -10.19 8.69
C GLU A 105 5.07 -11.11 7.95
N ILE A 106 4.78 -10.83 6.68
CA ILE A 106 4.01 -11.73 5.81
C ILE A 106 4.84 -12.96 5.44
N GLY A 107 6.11 -12.76 5.13
CA GLY A 107 6.99 -13.85 4.72
C GLY A 107 7.26 -14.88 5.81
N SER A 108 7.36 -14.43 7.06
CA SER A 108 7.68 -15.27 8.21
C SER A 108 6.72 -16.46 8.40
N PRO A 109 5.40 -16.25 8.61
CA PRO A 109 4.45 -17.35 8.78
C PRO A 109 4.24 -18.17 7.51
N LEU A 110 4.49 -17.57 6.35
CA LEU A 110 4.31 -18.23 5.06
C LEU A 110 5.54 -19.01 4.59
N GLY A 111 6.66 -18.95 5.31
CA GLY A 111 7.90 -19.64 4.95
C GLY A 111 8.53 -19.14 3.64
N ILE A 112 8.29 -17.87 3.25
CA ILE A 112 8.83 -17.28 2.02
C ILE A 112 9.60 -15.99 2.29
N GLY A 113 10.59 -15.71 1.44
CA GLY A 113 11.39 -14.50 1.55
C GLY A 113 10.60 -13.22 1.22
N GLU A 114 11.03 -12.10 1.80
CA GLU A 114 10.46 -10.76 1.56
C GLU A 114 10.35 -10.42 0.06
N ARG A 115 11.34 -10.83 -0.74
CA ARG A 115 11.35 -10.63 -2.20
C ARG A 115 10.18 -11.36 -2.88
N THR A 116 9.88 -12.57 -2.42
CA THR A 116 8.76 -13.37 -2.93
C THR A 116 7.42 -12.74 -2.54
N VAL A 117 7.30 -12.26 -1.30
CA VAL A 117 6.11 -11.50 -0.86
C VAL A 117 5.88 -10.27 -1.73
N LYS A 118 6.94 -9.50 -2.03
CA LYS A 118 6.86 -8.34 -2.95
C LYS A 118 6.32 -8.74 -4.32
N ALA A 119 6.78 -9.87 -4.86
CA ALA A 119 6.30 -10.37 -6.14
C ALA A 119 4.81 -10.74 -6.09
N HIS A 120 4.36 -11.41 -5.02
CA HIS A 120 2.93 -11.72 -4.81
C HIS A 120 2.10 -10.45 -4.71
N VAL A 121 2.52 -9.47 -3.91
CA VAL A 121 1.80 -8.20 -3.76
C VAL A 121 1.72 -7.44 -5.11
N ALA A 122 2.80 -7.39 -5.86
CA ALA A 122 2.80 -6.76 -7.19
C ALA A 122 1.86 -7.48 -8.18
N LYS A 123 1.80 -8.82 -8.12
CA LYS A 123 0.88 -9.62 -8.91
C LYS A 123 -0.57 -9.37 -8.50
N LEU A 124 -0.87 -9.31 -7.20
CA LEU A 124 -2.18 -8.98 -6.66
C LEU A 124 -2.64 -7.60 -7.10
N MET A 125 -1.78 -6.58 -6.99
CA MET A 125 -2.10 -5.22 -7.44
C MET A 125 -2.46 -5.18 -8.93
N ARG A 126 -1.71 -5.88 -9.79
CA ARG A 126 -2.02 -5.98 -11.22
C ARG A 126 -3.33 -6.70 -11.48
N LYS A 127 -3.59 -7.78 -10.74
CA LYS A 127 -4.79 -8.62 -10.89
C LYS A 127 -6.07 -7.87 -10.51
N VAL A 128 -5.97 -7.00 -9.50
CA VAL A 128 -7.06 -6.17 -8.98
C VAL A 128 -7.14 -4.81 -9.70
N GLY A 129 -6.10 -4.43 -10.44
CA GLY A 129 -6.08 -3.17 -11.19
C GLY A 129 -5.75 -1.94 -10.32
N VAL A 130 -5.12 -2.13 -9.16
CA VAL A 130 -4.78 -1.05 -8.24
C VAL A 130 -3.30 -0.67 -8.29
N GLN A 131 -2.99 0.60 -7.99
CA GLN A 131 -1.66 1.15 -8.19
C GLN A 131 -0.76 1.09 -6.95
N ASN A 132 -1.31 0.82 -5.77
CA ASN A 132 -0.54 0.78 -4.54
C ASN A 132 -1.12 -0.22 -3.53
N ARG A 133 -0.30 -0.51 -2.49
CA ARG A 133 -0.63 -1.49 -1.45
C ARG A 133 -1.85 -1.10 -0.63
N ILE A 134 -2.05 0.19 -0.36
CA ILE A 134 -3.19 0.67 0.45
C ILE A 134 -4.47 0.46 -0.35
N ALA A 135 -4.47 0.86 -1.62
CA ALA A 135 -5.60 0.62 -2.51
C ALA A 135 -5.93 -0.88 -2.63
N LEU A 136 -4.92 -1.76 -2.63
CA LEU A 136 -5.13 -3.21 -2.60
C LEU A 136 -5.80 -3.67 -1.30
N SER A 137 -5.35 -3.15 -0.14
CA SER A 137 -5.96 -3.48 1.16
C SER A 137 -7.42 -3.03 1.22
N VAL A 138 -7.69 -1.79 0.82
CA VAL A 138 -9.05 -1.24 0.79
C VAL A 138 -9.94 -2.04 -0.15
N HIS A 139 -9.46 -2.31 -1.37
CA HIS A 139 -10.20 -3.11 -2.34
C HIS A 139 -10.55 -4.49 -1.80
N ALA A 140 -9.59 -5.15 -1.14
CA ALA A 140 -9.81 -6.47 -0.55
C ALA A 140 -10.88 -6.45 0.56
N LEU A 141 -10.93 -5.40 1.36
CA LEU A 141 -11.94 -5.21 2.41
C LEU A 141 -13.33 -4.88 1.84
N THR A 142 -13.39 -3.95 0.88
CA THR A 142 -14.68 -3.49 0.31
C THR A 142 -15.37 -4.55 -0.53
N HIS A 143 -14.60 -5.45 -1.15
CA HIS A 143 -15.14 -6.53 -1.99
C HIS A 143 -15.15 -7.89 -1.29
N SER A 144 -14.99 -7.91 0.03
CA SER A 144 -15.04 -9.12 0.86
C SER A 144 -14.13 -10.26 0.35
N LEU A 145 -13.00 -9.90 -0.27
CA LEU A 145 -12.03 -10.88 -0.78
C LEU A 145 -11.32 -11.63 0.34
N VAL A 146 -11.31 -11.04 1.54
CA VAL A 146 -10.79 -11.61 2.79
C VAL A 146 -11.64 -11.11 3.96
N THR A 147 -11.83 -11.95 4.97
CA THR A 147 -12.45 -11.57 6.24
C THR A 147 -11.37 -11.00 7.16
N ALA A 148 -11.54 -9.76 7.59
CA ALA A 148 -10.73 -9.23 8.68
C ALA A 148 -11.06 -10.02 9.96
N LYS A 149 -10.09 -10.80 10.48
CA LYS A 149 -10.15 -11.42 11.80
C LYS A 149 -9.66 -10.47 12.86
#